data_0647fbb5005b85f9d3951769ac5e6778
#
_entry.id   0647fbb5005b85f9d3951769ac5e6778
#
_cell.length_a   1.000
_cell.length_b   1.000
_cell.length_c   1.000
_cell.angle_alpha   90.00
_cell.angle_beta   90.00
_cell.angle_gamma   90.00
#
_symmetry.space_group_name_H-M   'P 1'
#
loop_
_entity.id
_entity.type
_entity.pdbx_description
1 polymer ?
#
loop_
_entity_poly.entity_id
_entity_poly.type
_entity_poly.pdbx_seq_one_letter_code
_entity_poly.pdbx_strand_id
1 'polypeptide(L)'
;TLFPYTTLFRSYNFIKNKIMERIKGLIDAPFTPFYENGEVNLEPIEVYAKMLVKNGLQGVFINGSSGEGYMLTEEERMRLAERWVSVAPEGFKVIVHVGSCCVKASRMLAEHAQKIGAWGIGAMAPPFPKIGRIEELVKYIEEIAAGAPELPFYYYHIPAFNGAFLPMVKLLEAVDGRVPNFAGIKYTFESMYEYNQCRLYKNGKFDMLHGQDETILPCLAMGGAQGGIGGTTNYNGKELVGIIEAWEAGDIETARERQNFSQEVINVICHFRGNIVGGKRIMKLIGLDLGKNRTPFQNMTDEEEAQMKAELEAIHFFDRCNKF
;
A
#
# COMPACT_ATOMS: atom_id res chain seq x y z
N THR A 1 -41.22 48.58 5.81
CA THR A 1 -40.71 47.44 6.53
C THR A 1 -39.84 46.58 5.62
N LEU A 2 -38.53 46.85 5.68
CA LEU A 2 -37.50 46.10 4.93
C LEU A 2 -37.12 44.86 5.71
N PHE A 3 -37.26 43.66 5.13
CA PHE A 3 -36.68 42.43 5.62
C PHE A 3 -35.24 42.28 5.12
N PRO A 4 -34.27 41.91 5.97
CA PRO A 4 -32.89 41.77 5.56
C PRO A 4 -32.65 40.38 4.96
N TYR A 5 -32.41 40.31 3.66
CA TYR A 5 -31.86 39.18 2.95
C TYR A 5 -30.31 39.16 3.10
N THR A 6 -29.78 38.78 4.24
CA THR A 6 -28.32 38.72 4.44
C THR A 6 -27.86 37.64 5.41
N THR A 7 -28.43 36.42 5.35
CA THR A 7 -27.92 35.35 6.21
C THR A 7 -27.80 33.98 5.54
N LEU A 8 -27.86 33.87 4.22
CA LEU A 8 -27.81 32.59 3.51
C LEU A 8 -26.58 32.41 2.58
N PHE A 9 -25.62 33.35 2.58
CA PHE A 9 -24.43 33.27 1.70
C PHE A 9 -23.10 33.10 2.46
N ARG A 10 -23.09 32.62 3.70
CA ARG A 10 -21.86 32.47 4.49
C ARG A 10 -21.40 31.02 4.79
N SER A 11 -22.03 30.00 4.23
CA SER A 11 -21.64 28.62 4.46
C SER A 11 -21.04 27.89 3.25
N TYR A 12 -20.77 28.55 2.14
CA TYR A 12 -20.26 27.88 0.90
C TYR A 12 -18.79 28.14 0.57
N ASN A 13 -18.00 28.79 1.41
CA ASN A 13 -16.60 29.13 1.07
C ASN A 13 -15.60 28.75 2.19
N PHE A 14 -15.69 27.54 2.76
CA PHE A 14 -14.64 26.98 3.62
C PHE A 14 -14.21 25.57 3.21
N ILE A 15 -14.24 25.23 1.93
CA ILE A 15 -13.32 24.22 1.42
C ILE A 15 -12.02 24.98 1.13
N LYS A 16 -11.24 25.28 2.19
CA LYS A 16 -9.83 25.53 2.03
C LYS A 16 -9.29 24.37 1.21
N ASN A 17 -8.67 24.65 0.05
CA ASN A 17 -7.79 23.71 -0.63
C ASN A 17 -6.74 23.24 0.39
N LYS A 18 -7.05 22.22 1.16
CA LYS A 18 -6.08 21.54 2.00
C LYS A 18 -5.15 20.87 1.00
N ILE A 19 -3.97 21.45 0.81
CA ILE A 19 -2.92 20.78 0.03
C ILE A 19 -2.75 19.44 0.72
N MET A 20 -3.19 18.36 0.06
CA MET A 20 -3.05 17.01 0.62
C MET A 20 -1.56 16.73 0.79
N GLU A 21 -1.19 16.32 1.98
CA GLU A 21 0.17 15.90 2.28
C GLU A 21 0.54 14.72 1.38
N ARG A 22 1.67 14.84 0.67
CA ARG A 22 2.20 13.74 -0.16
C ARG A 22 2.98 12.76 0.68
N ILE A 23 2.92 11.50 0.28
CA ILE A 23 3.73 10.46 0.89
C ILE A 23 5.17 10.60 0.40
N LYS A 24 6.09 10.76 1.35
CA LYS A 24 7.54 10.68 1.12
C LYS A 24 8.10 9.46 1.85
N GLY A 25 9.04 8.77 1.21
CA GLY A 25 9.59 7.53 1.74
C GLY A 25 8.67 6.33 1.51
N LEU A 26 8.99 5.22 2.12
CA LEU A 26 8.33 3.94 1.87
C LEU A 26 7.26 3.64 2.92
N ILE A 27 6.14 3.14 2.45
CA ILE A 27 5.01 2.59 3.21
C ILE A 27 5.05 1.07 3.06
N ASP A 28 4.89 0.35 4.14
CA ASP A 28 4.81 -1.10 4.12
C ASP A 28 3.41 -1.60 3.72
N ALA A 29 3.36 -2.75 3.04
CA ALA A 29 2.11 -3.49 2.81
C ALA A 29 2.11 -4.74 3.71
N PRO A 30 1.71 -4.63 5.00
CA PRO A 30 1.93 -5.66 5.99
C PRO A 30 1.09 -6.90 5.75
N PHE A 31 1.63 -8.04 6.18
CA PHE A 31 0.88 -9.29 6.26
C PHE A 31 -0.12 -9.24 7.42
N THR A 32 -1.27 -9.89 7.25
CA THR A 32 -2.21 -10.11 8.34
C THR A 32 -1.75 -11.30 9.18
N PRO A 33 -1.54 -11.12 10.50
CA PRO A 33 -1.22 -12.24 11.37
C PRO A 33 -2.45 -13.11 11.64
N PHE A 34 -2.26 -14.44 11.68
CA PHE A 34 -3.29 -15.41 12.01
C PHE A 34 -2.83 -16.36 13.12
N TYR A 35 -3.78 -16.83 13.92
CA TYR A 35 -3.60 -17.99 14.77
C TYR A 35 -3.63 -19.29 13.94
N GLU A 36 -3.22 -20.40 14.54
CA GLU A 36 -3.23 -21.72 13.87
C GLU A 36 -4.64 -22.17 13.42
N ASN A 37 -5.69 -21.69 14.10
CA ASN A 37 -7.09 -21.96 13.72
C ASN A 37 -7.60 -21.06 12.57
N GLY A 38 -6.74 -20.16 12.03
CA GLY A 38 -7.07 -19.23 10.96
C GLY A 38 -7.79 -17.94 11.39
N GLU A 39 -8.03 -17.74 12.69
CA GLU A 39 -8.54 -16.47 13.20
C GLU A 39 -7.47 -15.38 13.18
N VAL A 40 -7.90 -14.11 13.00
CA VAL A 40 -6.99 -12.97 12.99
C VAL A 40 -6.35 -12.78 14.36
N ASN A 41 -5.01 -12.71 14.38
CA ASN A 41 -4.20 -12.44 15.56
C ASN A 41 -3.75 -10.96 15.59
N LEU A 42 -4.29 -10.18 16.52
CA LEU A 42 -3.95 -8.77 16.66
C LEU A 42 -2.73 -8.49 17.55
N GLU A 43 -2.22 -9.50 18.28
CA GLU A 43 -1.15 -9.34 19.26
C GLU A 43 0.18 -8.86 18.66
N PRO A 44 0.68 -9.41 17.52
CA PRO A 44 1.97 -9.03 16.96
C PRO A 44 2.02 -7.61 16.37
N ILE A 45 0.87 -6.97 16.11
CA ILE A 45 0.79 -5.74 15.31
C ILE A 45 1.59 -4.60 15.93
N GLU A 46 1.63 -4.47 17.24
CA GLU A 46 2.38 -3.39 17.90
C GLU A 46 3.92 -3.57 17.73
N VAL A 47 4.42 -4.78 17.91
CA VAL A 47 5.83 -5.10 17.69
C VAL A 47 6.18 -4.91 16.21
N TYR A 48 5.27 -5.31 15.32
CA TYR A 48 5.40 -5.14 13.89
C TYR A 48 5.52 -3.66 13.51
N ALA A 49 4.62 -2.79 14.01
CA ALA A 49 4.68 -1.35 13.75
C ALA A 49 6.01 -0.73 14.23
N LYS A 50 6.46 -1.08 15.43
CA LYS A 50 7.75 -0.63 15.99
C LYS A 50 8.93 -1.06 15.13
N MET A 51 8.93 -2.29 14.66
CA MET A 51 9.96 -2.84 13.77
C MET A 51 10.00 -2.04 12.45
N LEU A 52 8.86 -1.78 11.82
CA LEU A 52 8.77 -1.02 10.58
C LEU A 52 9.35 0.40 10.73
N VAL A 53 8.96 1.12 11.78
CA VAL A 53 9.50 2.46 12.09
C VAL A 53 11.01 2.42 12.29
N LYS A 54 11.51 1.45 13.05
CA LYS A 54 12.96 1.29 13.30
C LYS A 54 13.76 1.11 12.01
N ASN A 55 13.15 0.52 10.98
CA ASN A 55 13.78 0.28 9.68
C ASN A 55 13.44 1.35 8.62
N GLY A 56 12.92 2.52 9.04
CA GLY A 56 12.73 3.71 8.22
C GLY A 56 11.42 3.82 7.47
N LEU A 57 10.47 2.90 7.69
CA LEU A 57 9.16 2.93 7.02
C LEU A 57 8.28 4.04 7.63
N GLN A 58 7.52 4.74 6.77
CA GLN A 58 6.72 5.92 7.14
C GLN A 58 5.24 5.59 7.43
N GLY A 59 4.85 4.33 7.28
CA GLY A 59 3.47 3.91 7.49
C GLY A 59 3.19 2.52 6.94
N VAL A 60 1.90 2.20 6.91
CA VAL A 60 1.38 0.91 6.41
C VAL A 60 0.19 1.10 5.48
N PHE A 61 0.07 0.21 4.49
CA PHE A 61 -1.10 0.03 3.62
C PHE A 61 -1.73 -1.32 3.93
N ILE A 62 -2.60 -1.34 4.92
CA ILE A 62 -3.19 -2.56 5.49
C ILE A 62 -4.36 -3.11 4.66
N ASN A 63 -4.69 -4.38 4.85
CA ASN A 63 -5.79 -5.06 4.16
C ASN A 63 -5.66 -5.07 2.63
N GLY A 64 -4.44 -4.82 2.10
CA GLY A 64 -4.13 -4.96 0.69
C GLY A 64 -3.92 -6.43 0.29
N SER A 65 -3.28 -6.66 -0.87
CA SER A 65 -3.01 -8.02 -1.38
C SER A 65 -2.07 -8.81 -0.47
N SER A 66 -0.97 -8.21 0.01
CA SER A 66 -0.07 -8.87 0.98
C SER A 66 -0.77 -9.18 2.30
N GLY A 67 -1.69 -8.31 2.73
CA GLY A 67 -2.51 -8.51 3.93
C GLY A 67 -3.71 -9.44 3.73
N GLU A 68 -3.81 -10.13 2.60
CA GLU A 68 -4.89 -11.08 2.30
C GLU A 68 -6.30 -10.45 2.41
N GLY A 69 -6.44 -9.13 2.14
CA GLY A 69 -7.62 -8.34 2.46
C GLY A 69 -8.94 -8.80 1.83
N TYR A 70 -8.89 -9.44 0.64
CA TYR A 70 -10.08 -10.03 0.00
C TYR A 70 -10.47 -11.40 0.60
N MET A 71 -9.67 -11.94 1.50
CA MET A 71 -9.89 -13.23 2.18
C MET A 71 -10.32 -13.01 3.64
N LEU A 72 -10.47 -11.74 4.05
CA LEU A 72 -10.95 -11.32 5.35
C LEU A 72 -12.42 -10.91 5.26
N THR A 73 -13.17 -11.16 6.34
CA THR A 73 -14.50 -10.57 6.51
C THR A 73 -14.39 -9.06 6.73
N GLU A 74 -15.46 -8.31 6.48
CA GLU A 74 -15.49 -6.87 6.75
C GLU A 74 -15.20 -6.57 8.24
N GLU A 75 -15.70 -7.39 9.15
CA GLU A 75 -15.45 -7.26 10.59
C GLU A 75 -13.97 -7.44 10.93
N GLU A 76 -13.31 -8.46 10.39
CA GLU A 76 -11.87 -8.68 10.56
C GLU A 76 -11.05 -7.51 10.03
N ARG A 77 -11.43 -6.98 8.86
CA ARG A 77 -10.77 -5.81 8.27
C ARG A 77 -10.91 -4.56 9.14
N MET A 78 -12.08 -4.34 9.75
CA MET A 78 -12.31 -3.25 10.69
C MET A 78 -11.48 -3.41 11.95
N ARG A 79 -11.47 -4.59 12.58
CA ARG A 79 -10.66 -4.88 13.79
C ARG A 79 -9.16 -4.69 13.54
N LEU A 80 -8.66 -5.14 12.38
CA LEU A 80 -7.27 -4.91 11.98
C LEU A 80 -6.98 -3.41 11.83
N ALA A 81 -7.86 -2.66 11.18
CA ALA A 81 -7.69 -1.22 11.02
C ALA A 81 -7.67 -0.49 12.36
N GLU A 82 -8.59 -0.81 13.28
CA GLU A 82 -8.60 -0.29 14.64
C GLU A 82 -7.29 -0.57 15.38
N ARG A 83 -6.80 -1.80 15.29
CA ARG A 83 -5.55 -2.17 15.98
C ARG A 83 -4.34 -1.42 15.42
N TRP A 84 -4.19 -1.37 14.07
CA TRP A 84 -3.09 -0.63 13.45
C TRP A 84 -3.12 0.86 13.82
N VAL A 85 -4.29 1.50 13.75
CA VAL A 85 -4.44 2.92 14.12
C VAL A 85 -4.12 3.13 15.61
N SER A 86 -4.57 2.23 16.50
CA SER A 86 -4.35 2.35 17.95
C SER A 86 -2.89 2.24 18.39
N VAL A 87 -2.04 1.56 17.60
CA VAL A 87 -0.62 1.34 17.93
C VAL A 87 0.34 2.12 17.03
N ALA A 88 -0.19 2.83 16.03
CA ALA A 88 0.62 3.65 15.14
C ALA A 88 1.36 4.72 15.94
N PRO A 89 2.71 4.79 15.86
CA PRO A 89 3.44 5.90 16.44
C PRO A 89 3.05 7.25 15.81
N GLU A 90 3.31 8.35 16.50
CA GLU A 90 3.05 9.68 15.97
C GLU A 90 3.73 9.89 14.60
N GLY A 91 2.98 10.39 13.63
CA GLY A 91 3.46 10.60 12.26
C GLY A 91 3.43 9.35 11.36
N PHE A 92 3.20 8.16 11.92
CA PHE A 92 3.13 6.92 11.14
C PHE A 92 1.79 6.79 10.42
N LYS A 93 1.81 6.72 9.11
CA LYS A 93 0.62 6.77 8.27
C LYS A 93 -0.06 5.39 8.15
N VAL A 94 -1.31 5.28 8.59
CA VAL A 94 -2.11 4.07 8.37
C VAL A 94 -3.08 4.31 7.21
N ILE A 95 -2.85 3.66 6.10
CA ILE A 95 -3.73 3.68 4.92
C ILE A 95 -4.51 2.37 4.90
N VAL A 96 -5.83 2.45 4.87
CA VAL A 96 -6.69 1.26 4.89
C VAL A 96 -7.16 0.94 3.49
N HIS A 97 -6.82 -0.24 2.97
CA HIS A 97 -7.44 -0.74 1.74
C HIS A 97 -8.89 -1.13 2.04
N VAL A 98 -9.83 -0.46 1.38
CA VAL A 98 -11.28 -0.62 1.59
C VAL A 98 -12.00 -1.27 0.41
N GLY A 99 -11.28 -1.61 -0.67
CA GLY A 99 -11.86 -2.22 -1.87
C GLY A 99 -12.52 -3.56 -1.59
N SER A 100 -13.67 -3.80 -2.22
CA SER A 100 -14.46 -5.03 -2.17
C SER A 100 -15.21 -5.21 -3.49
N CYS A 101 -15.69 -6.43 -3.76
CA CYS A 101 -16.62 -6.68 -4.86
C CYS A 101 -18.01 -6.04 -4.61
N CYS A 102 -18.32 -5.73 -3.36
CA CYS A 102 -19.54 -5.02 -2.96
C CYS A 102 -19.22 -3.55 -2.65
N VAL A 103 -19.65 -2.63 -3.52
CA VAL A 103 -19.37 -1.20 -3.34
C VAL A 103 -19.93 -0.64 -2.02
N LYS A 104 -21.06 -1.17 -1.54
CA LYS A 104 -21.63 -0.78 -0.24
C LYS A 104 -20.72 -1.20 0.93
N ALA A 105 -20.12 -2.39 0.86
CA ALA A 105 -19.14 -2.83 1.85
C ALA A 105 -17.88 -1.96 1.79
N SER A 106 -17.39 -1.63 0.59
CA SER A 106 -16.26 -0.71 0.41
C SER A 106 -16.53 0.65 1.03
N ARG A 107 -17.71 1.21 0.82
CA ARG A 107 -18.12 2.49 1.40
C ARG A 107 -18.19 2.43 2.92
N MET A 108 -18.79 1.38 3.49
CA MET A 108 -18.87 1.15 4.95
C MET A 108 -17.46 1.06 5.56
N LEU A 109 -16.53 0.35 4.91
CA LEU A 109 -15.14 0.26 5.36
C LEU A 109 -14.43 1.62 5.28
N ALA A 110 -14.73 2.45 4.28
CA ALA A 110 -14.20 3.80 4.18
C ALA A 110 -14.73 4.71 5.30
N GLU A 111 -16.05 4.68 5.56
CA GLU A 111 -16.69 5.39 6.68
C GLU A 111 -16.08 4.97 8.03
N HIS A 112 -15.84 3.68 8.22
CA HIS A 112 -15.17 3.15 9.41
C HIS A 112 -13.72 3.66 9.51
N ALA A 113 -12.93 3.61 8.43
CA ALA A 113 -11.55 4.09 8.41
C ALA A 113 -11.46 5.58 8.81
N GLN A 114 -12.36 6.42 8.30
CA GLN A 114 -12.42 7.83 8.71
C GLN A 114 -12.78 7.97 10.18
N LYS A 115 -13.77 7.23 10.67
CA LYS A 115 -14.24 7.27 12.07
C LYS A 115 -13.13 6.92 13.07
N ILE A 116 -12.29 5.94 12.77
CA ILE A 116 -11.19 5.51 13.64
C ILE A 116 -9.93 6.38 13.54
N GLY A 117 -9.90 7.38 12.63
CA GLY A 117 -8.77 8.27 12.46
C GLY A 117 -7.63 7.70 11.61
N ALA A 118 -7.90 6.82 10.65
CA ALA A 118 -6.91 6.41 9.66
C ALA A 118 -6.36 7.63 8.90
N TRP A 119 -5.11 7.56 8.44
CA TRP A 119 -4.50 8.64 7.67
C TRP A 119 -5.06 8.75 6.25
N GLY A 120 -5.41 7.62 5.64
CA GLY A 120 -5.94 7.58 4.27
C GLY A 120 -6.63 6.26 3.97
N ILE A 121 -7.24 6.19 2.79
CA ILE A 121 -7.87 4.98 2.27
C ILE A 121 -7.37 4.67 0.86
N GLY A 122 -7.47 3.40 0.48
CA GLY A 122 -7.18 2.98 -0.89
C GLY A 122 -8.09 1.85 -1.34
N ALA A 123 -8.28 1.72 -2.66
CA ALA A 123 -9.00 0.62 -3.24
C ALA A 123 -8.44 0.25 -4.61
N MET A 124 -8.32 -1.04 -4.90
CA MET A 124 -8.10 -1.52 -6.27
C MET A 124 -9.44 -1.79 -6.95
N ALA A 125 -9.45 -1.85 -8.27
CA ALA A 125 -10.62 -2.35 -9.00
C ALA A 125 -10.98 -3.75 -8.50
N PRO A 126 -12.27 -4.07 -8.32
CA PRO A 126 -12.67 -5.38 -7.82
C PRO A 126 -12.24 -6.48 -8.80
N PRO A 127 -11.83 -7.66 -8.32
CA PRO A 127 -11.51 -8.78 -9.19
C PRO A 127 -12.75 -9.35 -9.90
N PHE A 128 -13.96 -9.06 -9.40
CA PHE A 128 -15.24 -9.42 -10.00
C PHE A 128 -16.32 -8.39 -9.63
N PRO A 129 -17.14 -7.94 -10.63
CA PRO A 129 -16.93 -8.13 -12.07
C PRO A 129 -15.69 -7.37 -12.56
N LYS A 130 -15.09 -7.82 -13.67
CA LYS A 130 -13.97 -7.10 -14.28
C LYS A 130 -14.42 -5.76 -14.83
N ILE A 131 -13.77 -4.70 -14.40
CA ILE A 131 -13.99 -3.33 -14.90
C ILE A 131 -13.24 -3.17 -16.23
N GLY A 132 -13.96 -2.83 -17.28
CA GLY A 132 -13.43 -2.66 -18.64
C GLY A 132 -13.41 -1.23 -19.17
N ARG A 133 -13.98 -0.26 -18.41
CA ARG A 133 -14.11 1.14 -18.84
C ARG A 133 -13.71 2.09 -17.72
N ILE A 134 -13.08 3.19 -18.09
CA ILE A 134 -12.69 4.25 -17.14
C ILE A 134 -13.90 4.78 -16.37
N GLU A 135 -15.04 5.02 -17.01
CA GLU A 135 -16.23 5.56 -16.35
C GLU A 135 -16.80 4.59 -15.28
N GLU A 136 -16.72 3.29 -15.50
CA GLU A 136 -17.11 2.29 -14.50
C GLU A 136 -16.20 2.34 -13.28
N LEU A 137 -14.87 2.48 -13.51
CA LEU A 137 -13.89 2.63 -12.45
C LEU A 137 -14.09 3.92 -11.67
N VAL A 138 -14.34 5.04 -12.37
CA VAL A 138 -14.59 6.34 -11.73
C VAL A 138 -15.81 6.28 -10.82
N LYS A 139 -16.93 5.71 -11.29
CA LYS A 139 -18.14 5.54 -10.46
C LYS A 139 -17.86 4.70 -9.20
N TYR A 140 -17.10 3.62 -9.33
CA TYR A 140 -16.69 2.80 -8.20
C TYR A 140 -15.86 3.61 -7.19
N ILE A 141 -14.91 4.41 -7.67
CA ILE A 141 -14.08 5.29 -6.84
C ILE A 141 -14.94 6.38 -6.17
N GLU A 142 -15.84 7.05 -6.89
CA GLU A 142 -16.74 8.08 -6.35
C GLU A 142 -17.55 7.57 -5.16
N GLU A 143 -18.15 6.39 -5.29
CA GLU A 143 -18.96 5.77 -4.23
C GLU A 143 -18.15 5.46 -2.97
N ILE A 144 -16.92 4.99 -3.12
CA ILE A 144 -16.03 4.66 -2.00
C ILE A 144 -15.49 5.94 -1.35
N ALA A 145 -14.96 6.85 -2.16
CA ALA A 145 -14.35 8.08 -1.68
C ALA A 145 -15.34 8.97 -0.92
N ALA A 146 -16.63 8.94 -1.32
CA ALA A 146 -17.70 9.63 -0.62
C ALA A 146 -17.97 9.08 0.80
N GLY A 147 -17.53 7.87 1.13
CA GLY A 147 -17.60 7.30 2.49
C GLY A 147 -16.57 7.91 3.45
N ALA A 148 -15.48 8.49 2.92
CA ALA A 148 -14.42 9.09 3.74
C ALA A 148 -13.92 10.40 3.11
N PRO A 149 -14.76 11.44 3.03
CA PRO A 149 -14.45 12.65 2.28
C PRO A 149 -13.28 13.46 2.86
N GLU A 150 -12.92 13.23 4.11
CA GLU A 150 -11.82 13.93 4.78
C GLU A 150 -10.46 13.23 4.64
N LEU A 151 -10.47 11.96 4.20
CA LEU A 151 -9.26 11.17 4.02
C LEU A 151 -8.77 11.19 2.57
N PRO A 152 -7.45 11.27 2.31
CA PRO A 152 -6.89 11.06 0.98
C PRO A 152 -7.23 9.66 0.47
N PHE A 153 -7.72 9.59 -0.77
CA PHE A 153 -8.05 8.35 -1.48
C PHE A 153 -6.94 8.03 -2.50
N TYR A 154 -6.39 6.83 -2.44
CA TYR A 154 -5.43 6.30 -3.41
C TYR A 154 -6.04 5.14 -4.21
N TYR A 155 -6.08 5.28 -5.54
CA TYR A 155 -6.41 4.13 -6.39
C TYR A 155 -5.22 3.16 -6.42
N TYR A 156 -5.48 1.88 -6.17
CA TYR A 156 -4.45 0.83 -6.25
C TYR A 156 -4.50 0.16 -7.62
N HIS A 157 -3.60 0.58 -8.51
CA HIS A 157 -3.45 0.00 -9.84
C HIS A 157 -2.59 -1.27 -9.78
N ILE A 158 -3.21 -2.43 -9.95
CA ILE A 158 -2.59 -3.76 -9.98
C ILE A 158 -3.32 -4.68 -10.96
N PRO A 159 -3.20 -4.43 -12.28
CA PRO A 159 -3.98 -5.15 -13.28
C PRO A 159 -3.70 -6.64 -13.35
N ALA A 160 -2.51 -7.10 -12.92
CA ALA A 160 -2.18 -8.51 -12.84
C ALA A 160 -3.13 -9.30 -11.92
N PHE A 161 -3.72 -8.67 -10.89
CA PHE A 161 -4.61 -9.35 -9.92
C PHE A 161 -6.09 -9.22 -10.29
N ASN A 162 -6.50 -8.09 -10.85
CA ASN A 162 -7.92 -7.79 -11.09
C ASN A 162 -8.31 -7.74 -12.57
N GLY A 163 -7.32 -7.79 -13.49
CA GLY A 163 -7.55 -7.74 -14.93
C GLY A 163 -7.97 -6.37 -15.47
N ALA A 164 -7.93 -5.31 -14.66
CA ALA A 164 -8.30 -3.95 -15.07
C ALA A 164 -7.10 -3.23 -15.73
N PHE A 165 -6.76 -3.60 -16.96
CA PHE A 165 -5.72 -2.96 -17.79
C PHE A 165 -6.26 -1.67 -18.43
N LEU A 166 -6.53 -0.65 -17.59
CA LEU A 166 -7.05 0.63 -18.02
C LEU A 166 -5.95 1.70 -18.03
N PRO A 167 -5.97 2.64 -18.99
CA PRO A 167 -4.96 3.71 -19.04
C PRO A 167 -5.09 4.67 -17.85
N MET A 168 -4.08 4.72 -16.99
CA MET A 168 -4.14 5.49 -15.74
C MET A 168 -4.13 7.00 -15.96
N VAL A 169 -3.53 7.50 -17.03
CA VAL A 169 -3.65 8.93 -17.40
C VAL A 169 -5.13 9.30 -17.65
N LYS A 170 -5.90 8.40 -18.29
CA LYS A 170 -7.33 8.62 -18.50
C LYS A 170 -8.14 8.58 -17.21
N LEU A 171 -7.70 7.75 -16.24
CA LEU A 171 -8.27 7.78 -14.90
C LEU A 171 -8.03 9.15 -14.24
N LEU A 172 -6.79 9.65 -14.27
CA LEU A 172 -6.46 10.96 -13.68
C LEU A 172 -7.28 12.10 -14.32
N GLU A 173 -7.43 12.09 -15.65
CA GLU A 173 -8.27 13.04 -16.36
C GLU A 173 -9.73 12.98 -15.89
N ALA A 174 -10.27 11.78 -15.68
CA ALA A 174 -11.67 11.57 -15.36
C ALA A 174 -12.03 11.83 -13.90
N VAL A 175 -11.11 11.60 -12.94
CA VAL A 175 -11.34 11.88 -11.51
C VAL A 175 -11.05 13.33 -11.15
N ASP A 176 -10.30 14.05 -11.97
CA ASP A 176 -9.89 15.42 -11.68
C ASP A 176 -11.09 16.37 -11.64
N GLY A 177 -11.36 16.92 -10.46
CA GLY A 177 -12.52 17.75 -10.16
C GLY A 177 -13.81 16.97 -9.85
N ARG A 178 -13.85 15.65 -10.07
CA ARG A 178 -15.00 14.79 -9.74
C ARG A 178 -14.88 14.14 -8.37
N VAL A 179 -13.68 13.75 -7.97
CA VAL A 179 -13.39 13.10 -6.67
C VAL A 179 -12.51 14.03 -5.86
N PRO A 180 -13.07 14.87 -4.97
CA PRO A 180 -12.35 15.96 -4.32
C PRO A 180 -11.17 15.48 -3.44
N ASN A 181 -11.27 14.29 -2.86
CA ASN A 181 -10.27 13.68 -2.00
C ASN A 181 -9.37 12.66 -2.72
N PHE A 182 -9.41 12.58 -4.06
CA PHE A 182 -8.50 11.73 -4.82
C PHE A 182 -7.07 12.28 -4.72
N ALA A 183 -6.21 11.54 -4.02
CA ALA A 183 -4.84 11.93 -3.75
C ALA A 183 -3.85 11.44 -4.80
N GLY A 184 -4.05 10.23 -5.32
CA GLY A 184 -3.11 9.65 -6.25
C GLY A 184 -3.32 8.17 -6.56
N ILE A 185 -2.26 7.55 -7.06
CA ILE A 185 -2.27 6.14 -7.48
C ILE A 185 -1.11 5.40 -6.80
N LYS A 186 -1.41 4.28 -6.11
CA LYS A 186 -0.42 3.22 -5.87
C LYS A 186 -0.29 2.43 -7.17
N TYR A 187 0.84 2.55 -7.83
CA TYR A 187 1.07 2.01 -9.15
C TYR A 187 1.94 0.76 -9.10
N THR A 188 1.31 -0.41 -9.27
CA THR A 188 1.95 -1.73 -9.29
C THR A 188 1.74 -2.37 -10.66
N PHE A 189 2.42 -1.81 -11.65
CA PHE A 189 2.40 -2.27 -13.03
C PHE A 189 3.72 -1.91 -13.73
N GLU A 190 4.16 -2.71 -14.69
CA GLU A 190 5.50 -2.65 -15.26
C GLU A 190 5.73 -1.49 -16.25
N SER A 191 4.65 -0.79 -16.68
CA SER A 191 4.79 0.30 -17.63
C SER A 191 5.34 1.58 -16.98
N MET A 192 6.66 1.68 -16.90
CA MET A 192 7.34 2.89 -16.44
C MET A 192 7.02 4.11 -17.32
N TYR A 193 6.74 3.89 -18.60
CA TYR A 193 6.29 4.96 -19.51
C TYR A 193 4.96 5.55 -19.01
N GLU A 194 3.95 4.73 -18.73
CA GLU A 194 2.65 5.20 -18.24
C GLU A 194 2.77 5.83 -16.84
N TYR A 195 3.54 5.21 -15.94
CA TYR A 195 3.85 5.80 -14.64
C TYR A 195 4.35 7.24 -14.77
N ASN A 196 5.32 7.47 -15.67
CA ASN A 196 5.87 8.80 -15.88
C ASN A 196 4.87 9.79 -16.48
N GLN A 197 4.00 9.34 -17.40
CA GLN A 197 2.91 10.18 -17.91
C GLN A 197 1.95 10.61 -16.79
N CYS A 198 1.58 9.68 -15.90
CA CYS A 198 0.76 9.98 -14.73
C CYS A 198 1.45 10.95 -13.78
N ARG A 199 2.74 10.75 -13.51
CA ARG A 199 3.57 11.63 -12.66
C ARG A 199 3.62 13.07 -13.20
N LEU A 200 3.68 13.23 -14.51
CA LEU A 200 3.74 14.55 -15.17
C LEU A 200 2.37 15.22 -15.33
N TYR A 201 1.27 14.50 -15.11
CA TYR A 201 -0.08 15.04 -15.30
C TYR A 201 -0.27 16.32 -14.49
N LYS A 202 -0.64 17.42 -15.19
CA LYS A 202 -0.83 18.76 -14.62
C LYS A 202 0.26 19.18 -13.64
N ASN A 203 1.51 19.06 -14.08
CA ASN A 203 2.72 19.37 -13.27
C ASN A 203 2.80 18.59 -11.95
N GLY A 204 2.43 17.32 -12.00
CA GLY A 204 2.49 16.43 -10.83
C GLY A 204 1.36 16.71 -9.83
N LYS A 205 0.16 17.01 -10.29
CA LYS A 205 -0.99 17.28 -9.42
C LYS A 205 -1.27 16.15 -8.43
N PHE A 206 -1.18 14.90 -8.88
CA PHE A 206 -1.49 13.72 -8.08
C PHE A 206 -0.23 13.02 -7.59
N ASP A 207 -0.34 12.37 -6.44
CA ASP A 207 0.73 11.57 -5.87
C ASP A 207 0.83 10.22 -6.60
N MET A 208 2.05 9.85 -7.02
CA MET A 208 2.30 8.60 -7.72
C MET A 208 3.21 7.73 -6.86
N LEU A 209 2.60 6.77 -6.14
CA LEU A 209 3.31 5.87 -5.26
C LEU A 209 3.80 4.64 -6.02
N HIS A 210 5.11 4.43 -6.03
CA HIS A 210 5.69 3.27 -6.69
C HIS A 210 5.36 1.98 -5.93
N GLY A 211 4.88 0.96 -6.64
CA GLY A 211 4.36 -0.27 -6.03
C GLY A 211 5.19 -1.53 -6.32
N GLN A 212 6.40 -1.38 -6.88
CA GLN A 212 7.28 -2.49 -7.28
C GLN A 212 8.68 -2.28 -6.70
N ASP A 213 9.01 -3.05 -5.65
CA ASP A 213 10.26 -2.92 -4.90
C ASP A 213 11.49 -3.23 -5.77
N GLU A 214 11.31 -4.08 -6.77
CA GLU A 214 12.34 -4.48 -7.73
C GLU A 214 12.80 -3.37 -8.69
N THR A 215 12.09 -2.23 -8.73
CA THR A 215 12.37 -1.14 -9.68
C THR A 215 12.38 0.25 -9.04
N ILE A 216 12.71 0.37 -7.76
CA ILE A 216 12.80 1.66 -7.05
C ILE A 216 13.84 2.56 -7.72
N LEU A 217 15.07 2.07 -7.94
CA LEU A 217 16.15 2.87 -8.52
C LEU A 217 15.85 3.36 -9.94
N PRO A 218 15.39 2.52 -10.89
CA PRO A 218 14.93 3.01 -12.20
C PRO A 218 13.83 4.07 -12.09
N CYS A 219 12.90 3.91 -11.14
CA CYS A 219 11.84 4.87 -10.92
C CYS A 219 12.36 6.22 -10.38
N LEU A 220 13.33 6.19 -9.45
CA LEU A 220 14.02 7.39 -8.95
C LEU A 220 14.73 8.13 -10.08
N ALA A 221 15.42 7.40 -10.98
CA ALA A 221 16.11 7.98 -12.14
C ALA A 221 15.17 8.73 -13.10
N MET A 222 13.88 8.38 -13.12
CA MET A 222 12.84 9.13 -13.85
C MET A 222 12.23 10.27 -13.05
N GLY A 223 12.66 10.50 -11.81
CA GLY A 223 12.08 11.48 -10.89
C GLY A 223 10.80 11.00 -10.19
N GLY A 224 10.56 9.70 -10.16
CA GLY A 224 9.49 9.04 -9.40
C GLY A 224 9.98 8.47 -8.07
N ALA A 225 9.20 7.54 -7.49
CA ALA A 225 9.48 6.79 -6.25
C ALA A 225 9.89 7.67 -5.03
N GLN A 226 9.51 8.94 -5.00
CA GLN A 226 9.68 9.75 -3.79
C GLN A 226 8.82 9.21 -2.64
N GLY A 227 7.70 8.56 -2.97
CA GLY A 227 6.89 7.71 -2.12
C GLY A 227 6.66 6.37 -2.79
N GLY A 228 6.57 5.29 -1.99
CA GLY A 228 6.30 3.96 -2.49
C GLY A 228 5.54 3.12 -1.47
N ILE A 229 4.86 2.06 -1.96
CA ILE A 229 4.16 1.08 -1.12
C ILE A 229 4.55 -0.31 -1.58
N GLY A 230 5.46 -0.94 -0.86
CA GLY A 230 6.03 -2.23 -1.19
C GLY A 230 5.55 -3.38 -0.31
N GLY A 231 5.75 -4.59 -0.78
CA GLY A 231 5.46 -5.82 -0.04
C GLY A 231 6.71 -6.46 0.58
N THR A 232 7.87 -6.29 -0.04
CA THR A 232 9.13 -6.81 0.52
C THR A 232 9.72 -5.88 1.59
N THR A 233 9.17 -4.65 1.74
CA THR A 233 9.46 -3.73 2.83
C THR A 233 9.25 -4.36 4.21
N ASN A 234 8.38 -5.36 4.33
CA ASN A 234 8.12 -6.13 5.55
C ASN A 234 9.40 -6.70 6.19
N TYR A 235 10.35 -7.15 5.39
CA TYR A 235 11.58 -7.81 5.85
C TYR A 235 12.85 -7.22 5.24
N ASN A 236 12.75 -6.47 4.14
CA ASN A 236 13.87 -5.86 3.41
C ASN A 236 13.80 -4.32 3.38
N GLY A 237 12.94 -3.72 4.22
CA GLY A 237 12.66 -2.29 4.22
C GLY A 237 13.90 -1.42 4.39
N LYS A 238 14.82 -1.82 5.27
CA LYS A 238 16.09 -1.12 5.49
C LYS A 238 16.92 -0.97 4.20
N GLU A 239 16.99 -2.02 3.37
CA GLU A 239 17.72 -1.96 2.10
C GLU A 239 17.00 -1.05 1.09
N LEU A 240 15.67 -1.16 1.01
CA LEU A 240 14.86 -0.37 0.09
C LEU A 240 14.89 1.13 0.45
N VAL A 241 14.84 1.47 1.73
CA VAL A 241 15.05 2.84 2.22
C VAL A 241 16.47 3.31 1.86
N GLY A 242 17.47 2.46 2.07
CA GLY A 242 18.86 2.75 1.72
C GLY A 242 19.12 2.98 0.23
N ILE A 243 18.28 2.46 -0.69
CA ILE A 243 18.34 2.80 -2.12
C ILE A 243 18.00 4.28 -2.31
N ILE A 244 16.94 4.76 -1.65
CA ILE A 244 16.47 6.16 -1.76
C ILE A 244 17.53 7.10 -1.15
N GLU A 245 18.03 6.77 0.04
CA GLU A 245 19.05 7.55 0.74
C GLU A 245 20.35 7.68 -0.07
N ALA A 246 20.83 6.56 -0.64
CA ALA A 246 22.04 6.56 -1.48
C ALA A 246 21.82 7.37 -2.76
N TRP A 247 20.65 7.25 -3.41
CA TRP A 247 20.28 8.05 -4.56
C TRP A 247 20.27 9.55 -4.24
N GLU A 248 19.64 9.96 -3.14
CA GLU A 248 19.57 11.37 -2.70
C GLU A 248 20.95 11.94 -2.34
N ALA A 249 21.85 11.08 -1.83
CA ALA A 249 23.24 11.44 -1.56
C ALA A 249 24.12 11.49 -2.83
N GLY A 250 23.60 11.08 -4.00
CA GLY A 250 24.36 11.00 -5.25
C GLY A 250 25.26 9.75 -5.35
N ASP A 251 25.16 8.83 -4.41
CA ASP A 251 25.91 7.57 -4.40
C ASP A 251 25.18 6.48 -5.23
N ILE A 252 25.34 6.59 -6.52
CA ILE A 252 24.65 5.72 -7.49
C ILE A 252 25.14 4.26 -7.39
N GLU A 253 26.41 4.04 -7.07
CA GLU A 253 26.96 2.68 -6.94
C GLU A 253 26.35 1.95 -5.75
N THR A 254 26.25 2.59 -4.58
CA THR A 254 25.57 2.02 -3.42
C THR A 254 24.07 1.82 -3.70
N ALA A 255 23.39 2.77 -4.36
CA ALA A 255 21.99 2.61 -4.73
C ALA A 255 21.77 1.41 -5.64
N ARG A 256 22.67 1.19 -6.62
CA ARG A 256 22.63 0.06 -7.56
C ARG A 256 22.89 -1.27 -6.85
N GLU A 257 23.88 -1.31 -5.96
CA GLU A 257 24.20 -2.52 -5.18
C GLU A 257 23.01 -2.96 -4.33
N ARG A 258 22.38 -2.02 -3.61
CA ARG A 258 21.19 -2.28 -2.78
C ARG A 258 19.98 -2.73 -3.61
N GLN A 259 19.78 -2.12 -4.79
CA GLN A 259 18.70 -2.55 -5.71
C GLN A 259 18.93 -3.98 -6.22
N ASN A 260 20.16 -4.31 -6.60
CA ASN A 260 20.52 -5.66 -7.05
C ASN A 260 20.29 -6.68 -5.93
N PHE A 261 20.75 -6.38 -4.72
CA PHE A 261 20.50 -7.23 -3.56
C PHE A 261 19.00 -7.43 -3.29
N SER A 262 18.20 -6.37 -3.39
CA SER A 262 16.74 -6.48 -3.23
C SER A 262 16.10 -7.37 -4.30
N GLN A 263 16.63 -7.37 -5.53
CA GLN A 263 16.18 -8.28 -6.58
C GLN A 263 16.59 -9.74 -6.31
N GLU A 264 17.76 -9.98 -5.72
CA GLU A 264 18.18 -11.34 -5.27
C GLU A 264 17.21 -11.88 -4.21
N VAL A 265 16.81 -11.07 -3.24
CA VAL A 265 15.79 -11.45 -2.25
C VAL A 265 14.46 -11.79 -2.93
N ILE A 266 14.03 -10.99 -3.92
CA ILE A 266 12.80 -11.24 -4.68
C ILE A 266 12.92 -12.54 -5.48
N ASN A 267 14.05 -12.82 -6.09
CA ASN A 267 14.29 -14.09 -6.79
C ASN A 267 14.08 -15.29 -5.84
N VAL A 268 14.62 -15.23 -4.61
CA VAL A 268 14.40 -16.29 -3.63
C VAL A 268 12.91 -16.47 -3.34
N ILE A 269 12.17 -15.42 -3.01
CA ILE A 269 10.72 -15.59 -2.70
C ILE A 269 9.91 -16.09 -3.89
N CYS A 270 10.34 -15.81 -5.13
CA CYS A 270 9.68 -16.33 -6.34
C CYS A 270 9.78 -17.86 -6.45
N HIS A 271 10.81 -18.49 -5.91
CA HIS A 271 10.91 -19.95 -5.82
C HIS A 271 9.87 -20.53 -4.83
N PHE A 272 9.39 -19.72 -3.88
CA PHE A 272 8.50 -20.12 -2.78
C PHE A 272 7.14 -19.40 -2.82
N ARG A 273 6.48 -19.36 -3.95
CA ARG A 273 5.11 -18.83 -4.18
C ARG A 273 5.00 -17.30 -4.00
N GLY A 274 6.10 -16.57 -4.13
CA GLY A 274 6.12 -15.10 -4.11
C GLY A 274 5.90 -14.49 -2.73
N ASN A 275 5.66 -13.18 -2.71
CA ASN A 275 5.68 -12.41 -1.47
C ASN A 275 4.59 -12.82 -0.46
N ILE A 276 3.38 -13.17 -0.89
CA ILE A 276 2.27 -13.44 0.05
C ILE A 276 2.58 -14.68 0.91
N VAL A 277 3.11 -15.73 0.30
CA VAL A 277 3.43 -16.98 1.01
C VAL A 277 4.89 -16.99 1.49
N GLY A 278 5.84 -16.85 0.57
CA GLY A 278 7.26 -16.86 0.89
C GLY A 278 7.68 -15.69 1.78
N GLY A 279 7.22 -14.46 1.46
CA GLY A 279 7.53 -13.28 2.26
C GLY A 279 7.00 -13.35 3.68
N LYS A 280 5.75 -13.84 3.87
CA LYS A 280 5.20 -14.06 5.22
C LYS A 280 6.01 -15.07 6.03
N ARG A 281 6.58 -16.09 5.36
CA ARG A 281 7.46 -17.06 6.00
C ARG A 281 8.83 -16.45 6.37
N ILE A 282 9.33 -15.50 5.55
CA ILE A 282 10.56 -14.75 5.91
C ILE A 282 10.37 -13.99 7.22
N MET A 283 9.18 -13.42 7.48
CA MET A 283 8.90 -12.72 8.74
C MET A 283 9.13 -13.63 9.94
N LYS A 284 8.73 -14.90 9.89
CA LYS A 284 9.02 -15.89 10.91
C LYS A 284 10.54 -16.11 11.06
N LEU A 285 11.26 -16.23 9.96
CA LEU A 285 12.71 -16.44 9.97
C LEU A 285 13.50 -15.27 10.57
N ILE A 286 12.99 -14.04 10.46
CA ILE A 286 13.61 -12.85 11.08
C ILE A 286 13.12 -12.59 12.51
N GLY A 287 12.18 -13.40 13.04
CA GLY A 287 11.76 -13.36 14.44
C GLY A 287 10.34 -12.89 14.71
N LEU A 288 9.50 -12.67 13.68
CA LEU A 288 8.09 -12.33 13.85
C LEU A 288 7.19 -13.36 13.15
N ASP A 289 6.73 -14.35 13.90
CA ASP A 289 5.79 -15.33 13.34
C ASP A 289 4.39 -14.72 13.20
N LEU A 290 3.91 -14.62 11.97
CA LEU A 290 2.61 -14.11 11.61
C LEU A 290 1.61 -15.23 11.26
N GLY A 291 1.96 -16.49 11.55
CA GLY A 291 1.15 -17.66 11.27
C GLY A 291 1.08 -18.02 9.78
N LYS A 292 0.10 -18.84 9.44
CA LYS A 292 -0.12 -19.37 8.08
C LYS A 292 -0.99 -18.43 7.25
N ASN A 293 -0.90 -18.56 5.93
CA ASN A 293 -1.85 -17.91 5.01
C ASN A 293 -3.19 -18.67 5.02
N ARG A 294 -4.28 -17.95 4.76
CA ARG A 294 -5.61 -18.56 4.58
C ARG A 294 -5.73 -19.31 3.25
N THR A 295 -6.60 -20.31 3.23
CA THR A 295 -7.05 -20.93 1.99
C THR A 295 -7.63 -19.86 1.04
N PRO A 296 -7.34 -19.90 -0.29
CA PRO A 296 -6.78 -21.05 -1.01
C PRO A 296 -5.24 -21.08 -1.11
N PHE A 297 -4.49 -20.24 -0.40
CA PHE A 297 -3.04 -20.32 -0.44
C PHE A 297 -2.53 -21.64 0.12
N GLN A 298 -1.64 -22.29 -0.62
CA GLN A 298 -0.89 -23.43 -0.14
C GLN A 298 0.31 -22.92 0.67
N ASN A 299 0.30 -23.18 1.97
CA ASN A 299 1.42 -22.81 2.84
C ASN A 299 2.67 -23.65 2.56
N MET A 300 3.83 -23.13 2.91
CA MET A 300 5.11 -23.84 2.78
C MET A 300 5.19 -25.01 3.76
N THR A 301 5.89 -26.06 3.34
CA THR A 301 6.31 -27.15 4.23
C THR A 301 7.55 -26.75 5.03
N ASP A 302 7.90 -27.54 6.04
CA ASP A 302 9.12 -27.29 6.83
C ASP A 302 10.39 -27.50 5.99
N GLU A 303 10.35 -28.42 5.01
CA GLU A 303 11.44 -28.65 4.06
C GLU A 303 11.63 -27.44 3.13
N GLU A 304 10.54 -26.89 2.61
CA GLU A 304 10.59 -25.67 1.79
C GLU A 304 11.08 -24.47 2.60
N GLU A 305 10.67 -24.34 3.88
CA GLU A 305 11.18 -23.29 4.79
C GLU A 305 12.69 -23.42 4.98
N ALA A 306 13.19 -24.65 5.23
CA ALA A 306 14.62 -24.91 5.39
C ALA A 306 15.41 -24.60 4.11
N GLN A 307 14.88 -24.95 2.95
CA GLN A 307 15.48 -24.61 1.65
C GLN A 307 15.52 -23.10 1.43
N MET A 308 14.41 -22.38 1.66
CA MET A 308 14.37 -20.93 1.54
C MET A 308 15.36 -20.24 2.48
N LYS A 309 15.47 -20.74 3.72
CA LYS A 309 16.45 -20.24 4.68
C LYS A 309 17.88 -20.38 4.15
N ALA A 310 18.23 -21.53 3.58
CA ALA A 310 19.55 -21.76 3.01
C ALA A 310 19.83 -20.84 1.81
N GLU A 311 18.86 -20.60 0.94
CA GLU A 311 18.99 -19.66 -0.18
C GLU A 311 19.17 -18.22 0.32
N LEU A 312 18.46 -17.80 1.38
CA LEU A 312 18.62 -16.49 2.01
C LEU A 312 19.97 -16.33 2.71
N GLU A 313 20.49 -17.39 3.38
CA GLU A 313 21.83 -17.40 3.96
C GLU A 313 22.92 -17.25 2.90
N ALA A 314 22.76 -17.90 1.75
CA ALA A 314 23.72 -17.83 0.64
C ALA A 314 23.90 -16.42 0.07
N ILE A 315 22.87 -15.57 0.14
CA ILE A 315 22.91 -14.15 -0.26
C ILE A 315 23.16 -13.19 0.90
N HIS A 316 23.51 -13.67 2.08
CA HIS A 316 23.76 -12.88 3.30
C HIS A 316 22.54 -12.01 3.72
N PHE A 317 21.32 -12.49 3.44
CA PHE A 317 20.10 -11.74 3.74
C PHE A 317 19.95 -11.38 5.22
N PHE A 318 20.27 -12.32 6.14
CA PHE A 318 20.09 -12.13 7.57
C PHE A 318 21.01 -11.07 8.20
N ASP A 319 22.09 -10.65 7.52
CA ASP A 319 22.94 -9.54 7.94
C ASP A 319 22.30 -8.18 7.61
N ARG A 320 21.45 -8.13 6.60
CA ARG A 320 20.92 -6.93 5.96
C ARG A 320 19.42 -6.70 6.21
N CYS A 321 18.65 -7.73 6.53
CA CYS A 321 17.20 -7.67 6.73
C CYS A 321 16.76 -6.69 7.82
N ASN A 322 15.47 -6.39 7.88
CA ASN A 322 14.87 -5.60 8.95
C ASN A 322 15.22 -6.17 10.34
N LYS A 323 15.44 -5.28 11.31
CA LYS A 323 15.82 -5.64 12.69
C LYS A 323 14.78 -5.13 13.69
N PHE A 324 14.54 -5.91 14.74
CA PHE A 324 13.65 -5.57 15.86
C PHE A 324 14.31 -4.65 16.88
#